data_64fc90aabeb9caa4f9783dfb5ad994aa
#
_entry.id   64fc90aabeb9caa4f9783dfb5ad994aa
#
_cell.length_a   1.000
_cell.length_b   1.000
_cell.length_c   1.000
_cell.angle_alpha   90.00
_cell.angle_beta   90.00
_cell.angle_gamma   90.00
#
_symmetry.space_group_name_H-M   'P 1'
#
loop_
_entity.id
_entity.type
_entity.pdbx_description
1 polymer ?
#
loop_
_entity_poly.entity_id
_entity_poly.type
_entity_poly.pdbx_seq_one_letter_code
_entity_poly.pdbx_strand_id
1 'polypeptide(L)'
;MPSLTQTNPQLPARPLPFSRAPHHSAAMTTNLRPRFWERIPLKKMTPAEWEAVCDGCGKCCLNKIEFEDTGEIAFTRVACRLLDGESCRCTHYATRREYVPDCVQLSLKTLPKIAYWLPRTCAYRLLHEGKPLYDWHPLVSGDPNSVHEAGASVRGWTVPEFEIPEEDWEDHIIEETP
;
A
#
# COMPACT_ATOMS: atom_id res chain seq x y z
N MET A 1 -9.29 -29.03 -0.13
CA MET A 1 -8.70 -28.18 -1.17
C MET A 1 -9.55 -26.93 -1.25
N PRO A 2 -9.08 -25.75 -0.83
CA PRO A 2 -9.87 -24.53 -0.90
C PRO A 2 -10.00 -24.07 -2.35
N SER A 3 -11.21 -23.73 -2.76
CA SER A 3 -11.53 -23.24 -4.09
C SER A 3 -11.20 -21.77 -4.19
N LEU A 4 -10.13 -21.44 -4.90
CA LEU A 4 -9.77 -20.05 -5.23
C LEU A 4 -10.62 -19.61 -6.42
N THR A 5 -11.65 -18.80 -6.18
CA THR A 5 -12.42 -18.13 -7.22
C THR A 5 -12.04 -16.67 -7.31
N GLN A 6 -10.91 -16.41 -7.97
CA GLN A 6 -10.68 -15.12 -8.66
C GLN A 6 -10.12 -15.41 -10.04
N THR A 7 -10.99 -15.45 -11.03
CA THR A 7 -10.61 -15.48 -12.44
C THR A 7 -10.09 -14.10 -12.85
N ASN A 8 -8.77 -13.98 -12.86
CA ASN A 8 -8.10 -12.81 -13.44
C ASN A 8 -7.94 -13.07 -14.96
N PRO A 9 -8.45 -12.20 -15.84
CA PRO A 9 -8.21 -12.35 -17.28
C PRO A 9 -6.72 -12.20 -17.54
N GLN A 10 -6.14 -13.21 -18.20
CA GLN A 10 -4.74 -13.26 -18.63
C GLN A 10 -4.38 -11.99 -19.42
N LEU A 11 -3.74 -11.03 -18.74
CA LEU A 11 -3.04 -9.95 -19.40
C LEU A 11 -1.63 -10.43 -19.79
N PRO A 12 -1.10 -10.06 -20.97
CA PRO A 12 0.15 -10.57 -21.46
C PRO A 12 1.30 -10.25 -20.50
N ALA A 13 2.12 -11.24 -20.21
CA ALA A 13 3.37 -11.15 -19.47
C ALA A 13 4.42 -10.32 -20.27
N ARG A 14 4.27 -8.99 -20.23
CA ARG A 14 5.25 -8.08 -20.81
C ARG A 14 5.43 -6.91 -19.84
N PRO A 15 6.66 -6.62 -19.39
CA PRO A 15 6.91 -5.44 -18.58
C PRO A 15 6.47 -4.21 -19.37
N LEU A 16 5.59 -3.42 -18.77
CA LEU A 16 5.19 -2.14 -19.33
C LEU A 16 6.42 -1.22 -19.38
N PRO A 17 6.61 -0.42 -20.43
CA PRO A 17 7.74 0.49 -20.51
C PRO A 17 7.68 1.45 -19.32
N PHE A 18 8.79 1.54 -18.57
CA PHE A 18 8.96 2.46 -17.46
C PHE A 18 8.77 3.90 -17.95
N SER A 19 7.59 4.43 -17.74
CA SER A 19 7.37 5.86 -17.80
C SER A 19 7.72 6.42 -16.44
N ARG A 20 8.82 7.17 -16.34
CA ARG A 20 9.10 7.98 -15.16
C ARG A 20 7.99 9.03 -15.02
N ALA A 21 6.91 8.66 -14.36
CA ALA A 21 5.93 9.64 -13.95
C ALA A 21 6.58 10.58 -12.92
N PRO A 22 6.34 11.90 -12.99
CA PRO A 22 6.90 12.82 -12.02
C PRO A 22 6.43 12.41 -10.62
N HIS A 23 7.38 12.36 -9.69
CA HIS A 23 7.15 12.04 -8.30
C HIS A 23 5.99 12.87 -7.72
N HIS A 24 4.91 12.24 -7.32
CA HIS A 24 3.74 12.89 -6.71
C HIS A 24 4.06 13.65 -5.41
N SER A 25 5.28 13.48 -4.88
CA SER A 25 5.69 14.01 -3.57
C SER A 25 6.12 15.47 -3.55
N ALA A 26 6.54 16.07 -4.66
CA ALA A 26 7.16 17.40 -4.62
C ALA A 26 6.20 18.59 -4.82
N ALA A 27 5.00 18.37 -5.33
CA ALA A 27 4.09 19.46 -5.70
C ALA A 27 2.91 19.70 -4.74
N MET A 28 2.70 18.83 -3.73
CA MET A 28 1.50 18.90 -2.85
C MET A 28 1.75 19.43 -1.43
N THR A 29 2.98 19.81 -1.08
CA THR A 29 3.31 20.20 0.32
C THR A 29 2.98 21.66 0.66
N THR A 30 2.52 22.47 -0.26
CA THR A 30 2.43 23.93 -0.05
C THR A 30 1.22 24.41 0.76
N ASN A 31 0.25 23.54 1.12
CA ASN A 31 -0.95 23.97 1.85
C ASN A 31 -1.44 22.97 2.92
N LEU A 32 -0.55 22.17 3.50
CA LEU A 32 -0.93 21.28 4.62
C LEU A 32 -1.02 22.08 5.91
N ARG A 33 -2.11 21.88 6.67
CA ARG A 33 -2.21 22.47 8.02
C ARG A 33 -1.18 21.83 8.94
N PRO A 34 -0.52 22.62 9.83
CA PRO A 34 0.50 22.09 10.75
C PRO A 34 -0.06 20.96 11.62
N ARG A 35 0.63 19.83 11.65
CA ARG A 35 0.27 18.64 12.44
C ARG A 35 -1.20 18.23 12.25
N PHE A 36 -1.71 18.30 11.02
CA PHE A 36 -3.10 17.99 10.71
C PHE A 36 -3.49 16.56 11.11
N TRP A 37 -2.57 15.61 11.00
CA TRP A 37 -2.80 14.20 11.34
C TRP A 37 -3.12 13.96 12.81
N GLU A 38 -2.76 14.89 13.69
CA GLU A 38 -3.07 14.80 15.13
C GLU A 38 -4.35 15.54 15.52
N ARG A 39 -4.68 16.58 14.77
CA ARG A 39 -5.70 17.56 15.17
C ARG A 39 -6.96 17.47 14.33
N ILE A 40 -6.87 16.93 13.12
CA ILE A 40 -7.96 16.94 12.15
C ILE A 40 -8.47 15.51 11.95
N PRO A 41 -9.73 15.24 12.26
CA PRO A 41 -10.34 13.94 11.95
C PRO A 41 -10.25 13.65 10.45
N LEU A 42 -10.03 12.39 10.06
CA LEU A 42 -9.92 11.95 8.66
C LEU A 42 -11.00 12.54 7.75
N LYS A 43 -12.27 12.58 8.23
CA LYS A 43 -13.41 13.13 7.46
C LYS A 43 -13.36 14.63 7.19
N LYS A 44 -12.47 15.36 7.86
CA LYS A 44 -12.27 16.82 7.70
C LYS A 44 -10.94 17.17 7.05
N MET A 45 -10.16 16.18 6.65
CA MET A 45 -8.92 16.40 5.90
C MET A 45 -9.24 16.88 4.48
N THR A 46 -8.40 17.77 3.97
CA THR A 46 -8.42 18.14 2.56
C THR A 46 -7.92 16.97 1.71
N PRO A 47 -8.19 16.93 0.38
CA PRO A 47 -7.60 15.90 -0.49
C PRO A 47 -6.07 15.83 -0.40
N ALA A 48 -5.39 16.98 -0.30
CA ALA A 48 -3.93 17.02 -0.16
C ALA A 48 -3.46 16.41 1.17
N GLU A 49 -4.15 16.70 2.28
CA GLU A 49 -3.85 16.11 3.58
C GLU A 49 -4.13 14.62 3.59
N TRP A 50 -5.25 14.18 2.97
CA TRP A 50 -5.55 12.77 2.82
C TRP A 50 -4.43 12.03 2.10
N GLU A 51 -3.99 12.51 0.93
CA GLU A 51 -2.89 11.87 0.18
C GLU A 51 -1.56 11.90 0.96
N ALA A 52 -1.31 12.94 1.74
CA ALA A 52 -0.10 13.07 2.55
C ALA A 52 -0.05 12.10 3.76
N VAL A 53 -1.16 11.48 4.15
CA VAL A 53 -1.19 10.45 5.20
C VAL A 53 -0.42 9.20 4.76
N CYS A 54 -0.30 8.93 3.45
CA CYS A 54 0.44 7.76 2.97
C CYS A 54 1.95 7.96 3.14
N ASP A 55 2.59 7.10 3.92
CA ASP A 55 4.05 7.08 4.14
C ASP A 55 4.83 6.54 2.94
N GLY A 56 4.16 5.84 2.01
CA GLY A 56 4.81 5.24 0.84
C GLY A 56 5.57 3.94 1.15
N CYS A 57 5.22 3.23 2.19
CA CYS A 57 5.86 1.95 2.54
C CYS A 57 5.66 0.85 1.48
N GLY A 58 4.64 0.94 0.62
CA GLY A 58 4.34 -0.05 -0.42
C GLY A 58 3.65 -1.32 0.06
N LYS A 59 3.48 -1.56 1.36
CA LYS A 59 2.92 -2.79 1.92
C LYS A 59 1.47 -3.07 1.50
N CYS A 60 0.67 -2.06 1.22
CA CYS A 60 -0.69 -2.25 0.71
C CYS A 60 -0.71 -2.90 -0.69
N CYS A 61 0.39 -2.83 -1.44
CA CYS A 61 0.56 -3.44 -2.76
C CYS A 61 1.11 -4.87 -2.72
N LEU A 62 1.36 -5.42 -1.53
CA LEU A 62 1.67 -6.85 -1.39
C LEU A 62 0.40 -7.66 -1.61
N ASN A 63 0.51 -8.76 -2.34
CA ASN A 63 -0.55 -9.75 -2.45
C ASN A 63 -0.74 -10.45 -1.11
N LYS A 64 -1.97 -10.83 -0.82
CA LYS A 64 -2.39 -11.38 0.46
C LYS A 64 -3.22 -12.62 0.24
N ILE A 65 -3.14 -13.52 1.19
CA ILE A 65 -3.95 -14.73 1.23
C ILE A 65 -4.92 -14.57 2.40
N GLU A 66 -6.21 -14.73 2.15
CA GLU A 66 -7.23 -14.82 3.17
C GLU A 66 -7.60 -16.29 3.38
N PHE A 67 -7.36 -16.81 4.58
CA PHE A 67 -7.70 -18.19 4.91
C PHE A 67 -9.21 -18.30 5.15
N GLU A 68 -9.90 -19.13 4.37
CA GLU A 68 -11.36 -19.24 4.39
C GLU A 68 -11.92 -19.71 5.75
N ASP A 69 -11.19 -20.56 6.46
CA ASP A 69 -11.60 -21.17 7.72
C ASP A 69 -11.45 -20.20 8.91
N THR A 70 -10.48 -19.30 8.88
CA THR A 70 -10.16 -18.38 9.99
C THR A 70 -10.46 -16.92 9.66
N GLY A 71 -10.52 -16.55 8.38
CA GLY A 71 -10.55 -15.16 7.93
C GLY A 71 -9.25 -14.40 8.20
N GLU A 72 -8.18 -15.10 8.53
CA GLU A 72 -6.87 -14.51 8.75
C GLU A 72 -6.25 -14.06 7.43
N ILE A 73 -5.60 -12.89 7.46
CA ILE A 73 -4.88 -12.31 6.33
C ILE A 73 -3.39 -12.53 6.50
N ALA A 74 -2.81 -13.36 5.63
CA ALA A 74 -1.37 -13.50 5.51
C ALA A 74 -0.84 -12.58 4.41
N PHE A 75 0.22 -11.85 4.71
CA PHE A 75 0.94 -11.05 3.72
C PHE A 75 2.01 -11.89 3.05
N THR A 76 2.17 -11.70 1.75
CA THR A 76 3.26 -12.32 1.00
C THR A 76 4.30 -11.29 0.59
N ARG A 77 5.50 -11.76 0.18
CA ARG A 77 6.49 -10.90 -0.47
C ARG A 77 6.19 -10.66 -1.96
N VAL A 78 5.13 -11.26 -2.48
CA VAL A 78 4.70 -11.09 -3.87
C VAL A 78 4.00 -9.76 -4.02
N ALA A 79 4.52 -8.89 -4.88
CA ALA A 79 4.03 -7.52 -5.04
C ALA A 79 3.25 -7.35 -6.34
N CYS A 80 2.22 -6.51 -6.29
CA CYS A 80 1.47 -6.05 -7.45
C CYS A 80 2.41 -5.61 -8.58
N ARG A 81 2.10 -6.00 -9.81
CA ARG A 81 2.85 -5.66 -11.04
C ARG A 81 3.09 -4.18 -11.27
N LEU A 82 2.33 -3.32 -10.64
CA LEU A 82 2.46 -1.87 -10.75
C LEU A 82 3.36 -1.26 -9.65
N LEU A 83 3.81 -2.05 -8.68
CA LEU A 83 4.70 -1.55 -7.65
C LEU A 83 6.12 -1.44 -8.18
N ASP A 84 6.70 -0.26 -8.06
CA ASP A 84 8.14 -0.07 -8.23
C ASP A 84 8.85 -0.41 -6.92
N GLY A 85 9.70 -1.45 -6.93
CA GLY A 85 10.35 -1.99 -5.74
C GLY A 85 11.42 -1.07 -5.11
N GLU A 86 11.91 -0.08 -5.86
CA GLU A 86 12.88 0.89 -5.36
C GLU A 86 12.21 2.07 -4.68
N SER A 87 11.23 2.68 -5.35
CA SER A 87 10.50 3.84 -4.82
C SER A 87 9.35 3.46 -3.90
N CYS A 88 8.94 2.20 -3.88
CA CYS A 88 7.72 1.71 -3.19
C CYS A 88 6.44 2.41 -3.64
N ARG A 89 6.41 2.91 -4.89
CA ARG A 89 5.29 3.66 -5.45
C ARG A 89 4.64 2.90 -6.61
N CYS A 90 3.34 3.14 -6.79
CA CYS A 90 2.62 2.63 -7.95
C CYS A 90 3.04 3.39 -9.21
N THR A 91 3.52 2.69 -10.23
CA THR A 91 3.95 3.29 -11.51
C THR A 91 2.79 3.92 -12.30
N HIS A 92 1.55 3.48 -12.05
CA HIS A 92 0.35 3.94 -12.75
C HIS A 92 -0.74 4.38 -11.76
N TYR A 93 -0.37 5.14 -10.72
CA TYR A 93 -1.27 5.46 -9.60
C TYR A 93 -2.63 6.03 -10.03
N ALA A 94 -2.67 6.95 -10.99
CA ALA A 94 -3.91 7.59 -11.44
C ALA A 94 -4.83 6.63 -12.22
N THR A 95 -4.24 5.73 -13.00
CA THR A 95 -4.96 4.81 -13.91
C THR A 95 -4.87 3.35 -13.47
N ARG A 96 -4.37 3.10 -12.26
CA ARG A 96 -4.08 1.74 -11.74
C ARG A 96 -5.21 0.73 -11.92
N ARG A 97 -6.46 1.18 -11.86
CA ARG A 97 -7.63 0.30 -12.04
C ARG A 97 -7.90 -0.11 -13.48
N GLU A 98 -7.28 0.51 -14.44
CA GLU A 98 -7.30 0.07 -15.83
C GLU A 98 -6.43 -1.19 -16.02
N TYR A 99 -5.40 -1.35 -15.18
CA TYR A 99 -4.46 -2.47 -15.20
C TYR A 99 -4.74 -3.52 -14.13
N VAL A 100 -5.21 -3.08 -12.97
CA VAL A 100 -5.55 -3.92 -11.82
C VAL A 100 -6.93 -3.48 -11.31
N PRO A 101 -8.03 -4.04 -11.88
CA PRO A 101 -9.41 -3.63 -11.57
C PRO A 101 -9.75 -3.71 -10.09
N ASP A 102 -9.21 -4.70 -9.38
CA ASP A 102 -9.42 -4.95 -7.96
C ASP A 102 -8.52 -4.11 -7.04
N CYS A 103 -7.69 -3.23 -7.62
CA CYS A 103 -6.84 -2.35 -6.84
C CYS A 103 -7.65 -1.57 -5.82
N VAL A 104 -7.28 -1.71 -4.56
CA VAL A 104 -7.95 -1.05 -3.43
C VAL A 104 -7.78 0.46 -3.50
N GLN A 105 -8.90 1.16 -3.45
CA GLN A 105 -8.95 2.61 -3.34
C GLN A 105 -9.32 3.00 -1.91
N LEU A 106 -8.36 3.57 -1.18
CA LEU A 106 -8.61 4.10 0.16
C LEU A 106 -9.47 5.36 0.09
N SER A 107 -10.55 5.36 0.84
CA SER A 107 -11.45 6.48 0.98
C SER A 107 -12.15 6.41 2.34
N LEU A 108 -12.82 7.46 2.75
CA LEU A 108 -13.64 7.46 3.98
C LEU A 108 -14.74 6.39 3.98
N LYS A 109 -15.19 5.95 2.79
CA LYS A 109 -16.23 4.91 2.64
C LYS A 109 -15.65 3.49 2.71
N THR A 110 -14.45 3.30 2.15
CA THR A 110 -13.82 1.98 2.06
C THR A 110 -12.97 1.66 3.28
N LEU A 111 -12.28 2.63 3.86
CA LEU A 111 -11.37 2.44 4.99
C LEU A 111 -11.97 1.65 6.17
N PRO A 112 -13.18 1.94 6.67
CA PRO A 112 -13.76 1.17 7.77
C PRO A 112 -13.99 -0.30 7.45
N LYS A 113 -14.17 -0.63 6.17
CA LYS A 113 -14.45 -1.99 5.71
C LYS A 113 -13.20 -2.82 5.49
N ILE A 114 -12.07 -2.16 5.19
CA ILE A 114 -10.83 -2.82 4.79
C ILE A 114 -9.67 -2.54 5.74
N ALA A 115 -9.90 -1.84 6.85
CA ALA A 115 -8.85 -1.53 7.82
C ALA A 115 -8.16 -2.81 8.34
N TYR A 116 -8.92 -3.90 8.51
CA TYR A 116 -8.39 -5.20 8.94
C TYR A 116 -7.37 -5.79 7.95
N TRP A 117 -7.58 -5.52 6.67
CA TRP A 117 -6.76 -5.98 5.55
C TRP A 117 -5.48 -5.13 5.34
N LEU A 118 -5.46 -3.91 5.87
CA LEU A 118 -4.29 -3.03 5.78
C LEU A 118 -3.21 -3.46 6.77
N PRO A 119 -1.92 -3.21 6.45
CA PRO A 119 -0.83 -3.42 7.39
C PRO A 119 -1.11 -2.75 8.74
N ARG A 120 -0.63 -3.35 9.84
CA ARG A 120 -0.79 -2.75 11.19
C ARG A 120 -0.09 -1.41 11.32
N THR A 121 0.96 -1.20 10.51
CA THR A 121 1.74 0.05 10.45
C THR A 121 1.15 1.09 9.50
N CYS A 122 0.09 0.76 8.74
CA CYS A 122 -0.51 1.68 7.79
C CYS A 122 -1.05 2.94 8.48
N ALA A 123 -0.59 4.11 8.04
CA ALA A 123 -0.96 5.40 8.63
C ALA A 123 -2.48 5.67 8.58
N TYR A 124 -3.16 5.29 7.50
CA TYR A 124 -4.63 5.40 7.43
C TYR A 124 -5.32 4.52 8.47
N ARG A 125 -4.82 3.29 8.68
CA ARG A 125 -5.35 2.38 9.70
C ARG A 125 -5.10 2.93 11.10
N LEU A 126 -3.89 3.39 11.38
CA LEU A 126 -3.54 3.99 12.68
C LEU A 126 -4.45 5.16 13.01
N LEU A 127 -4.60 6.12 12.10
CA LEU A 127 -5.47 7.29 12.32
C LEU A 127 -6.96 6.90 12.43
N HIS A 128 -7.40 5.88 11.69
CA HIS A 128 -8.76 5.35 11.80
C HIS A 128 -9.02 4.73 13.18
N GLU A 129 -8.03 4.03 13.72
CA GLU A 129 -8.07 3.41 15.06
C GLU A 129 -7.76 4.41 16.20
N GLY A 130 -7.53 5.68 15.89
CA GLY A 130 -7.17 6.71 16.89
C GLY A 130 -5.77 6.56 17.46
N LYS A 131 -4.89 5.85 16.76
CA LYS A 131 -3.48 5.63 17.16
C LYS A 131 -2.57 6.71 16.57
N PRO A 132 -1.45 7.04 17.23
CA PRO A 132 -0.46 7.95 16.68
C PRO A 132 0.28 7.31 15.50
N LEU A 133 0.84 8.16 14.64
CA LEU A 133 1.81 7.73 13.63
C LEU A 133 3.15 7.39 14.31
N TYR A 134 3.90 6.51 13.67
CA TYR A 134 5.25 6.14 14.12
C TYR A 134 6.23 7.30 13.91
N ASP A 135 7.30 7.34 14.70
CA ASP A 135 8.33 8.40 14.65
C ASP A 135 9.03 8.46 13.27
N TRP A 136 9.15 7.33 12.60
CA TRP A 136 9.72 7.25 11.25
C TRP A 136 8.74 7.70 10.15
N HIS A 137 7.47 7.99 10.45
CA HIS A 137 6.55 8.47 9.43
C HIS A 137 7.00 9.83 8.89
N PRO A 138 7.01 10.05 7.54
CA PRO A 138 7.47 11.31 6.94
C PRO A 138 6.82 12.58 7.48
N LEU A 139 5.55 12.52 7.88
CA LEU A 139 4.87 13.65 8.53
C LEU A 139 5.41 13.97 9.94
N VAL A 140 5.97 12.97 10.63
CA VAL A 140 6.52 13.12 11.99
C VAL A 140 8.00 13.49 11.92
N SER A 141 8.79 12.72 11.17
CA SER A 141 10.23 12.91 11.03
C SER A 141 10.61 14.13 10.18
N GLY A 142 9.74 14.51 9.24
CA GLY A 142 10.06 15.54 8.23
C GLY A 142 10.92 15.00 7.07
N ASP A 143 11.32 13.74 7.09
CA ASP A 143 12.15 13.11 6.07
C ASP A 143 11.36 12.07 5.26
N PRO A 144 11.20 12.25 3.94
CA PRO A 144 10.51 11.30 3.07
C PRO A 144 11.18 9.93 2.98
N ASN A 145 12.46 9.80 3.34
CA ASN A 145 13.19 8.54 3.32
C ASN A 145 13.10 7.76 4.63
N SER A 146 12.65 8.38 5.70
CA SER A 146 12.64 7.77 7.04
C SER A 146 11.88 6.44 7.12
N VAL A 147 10.81 6.27 6.35
CA VAL A 147 10.08 4.99 6.24
C VAL A 147 10.95 3.84 5.68
N HIS A 148 11.87 4.19 4.79
CA HIS A 148 12.80 3.22 4.19
C HIS A 148 13.97 2.92 5.12
N GLU A 149 14.52 3.94 5.73
CA GLU A 149 15.64 3.84 6.68
C GLU A 149 15.25 3.05 7.95
N ALA A 150 13.99 3.18 8.37
CA ALA A 150 13.44 2.41 9.47
C ALA A 150 13.13 0.94 9.12
N GLY A 151 13.36 0.50 7.86
CA GLY A 151 12.99 -0.83 7.41
C GLY A 151 11.47 -1.07 7.36
N ALA A 152 10.67 -0.01 7.45
CA ALA A 152 9.21 -0.08 7.48
C ALA A 152 8.58 -0.22 6.08
N SER A 153 9.36 -0.10 5.01
CA SER A 153 8.92 -0.21 3.62
C SER A 153 9.27 -1.55 2.99
N VAL A 154 8.70 -1.79 1.82
CA VAL A 154 8.97 -3.00 1.02
C VAL A 154 10.17 -2.87 0.09
N ARG A 155 10.97 -1.81 0.23
CA ARG A 155 12.11 -1.54 -0.65
C ARG A 155 13.09 -2.71 -0.69
N GLY A 156 13.31 -3.24 -1.90
CA GLY A 156 14.39 -4.19 -2.18
C GLY A 156 14.18 -5.64 -1.74
N TRP A 157 12.98 -6.01 -1.21
CA TRP A 157 12.75 -7.40 -0.75
C TRP A 157 11.53 -8.09 -1.36
N THR A 158 10.77 -7.41 -2.21
CA THR A 158 9.62 -8.00 -2.89
C THR A 158 9.99 -8.70 -4.18
N VAL A 159 9.12 -9.61 -4.62
CA VAL A 159 9.15 -10.23 -5.95
C VAL A 159 7.90 -9.83 -6.73
N PRO A 160 8.00 -9.52 -8.03
CA PRO A 160 6.83 -9.15 -8.82
C PRO A 160 5.87 -10.33 -8.99
N GLU A 161 4.55 -10.09 -8.94
CA GLU A 161 3.52 -11.13 -9.07
C GLU A 161 3.57 -11.90 -10.40
N PHE A 162 4.11 -11.29 -11.47
CA PHE A 162 4.24 -11.95 -12.77
C PHE A 162 5.41 -12.96 -12.85
N GLU A 163 6.26 -13.02 -11.84
CA GLU A 163 7.36 -13.99 -11.71
C GLU A 163 6.97 -15.22 -10.89
N ILE A 164 5.87 -15.13 -10.13
CA ILE A 164 5.44 -16.17 -9.19
C ILE A 164 4.02 -16.63 -9.57
N PRO A 165 3.81 -17.91 -9.93
CA PRO A 165 2.48 -18.46 -10.10
C PRO A 165 1.62 -18.28 -8.84
N GLU A 166 0.31 -18.05 -9.01
CA GLU A 166 -0.59 -17.78 -7.88
C GLU A 166 -0.66 -18.96 -6.89
N GLU A 167 -0.55 -20.18 -7.42
CA GLU A 167 -0.50 -21.42 -6.61
C GLU A 167 0.72 -21.52 -5.69
N ASP A 168 1.78 -20.76 -5.97
CA ASP A 168 3.03 -20.75 -5.17
C ASP A 168 3.08 -19.59 -4.18
N TRP A 169 2.05 -18.73 -4.11
CA TRP A 169 2.07 -17.55 -3.22
C TRP A 169 2.15 -17.90 -1.74
N GLU A 170 1.65 -19.07 -1.33
CA GLU A 170 1.75 -19.54 0.06
C GLU A 170 3.20 -19.72 0.51
N ASP A 171 4.09 -20.14 -0.40
CA ASP A 171 5.53 -20.28 -0.12
C ASP A 171 6.24 -18.94 0.10
N HIS A 172 5.54 -17.84 -0.24
CA HIS A 172 6.04 -16.49 -0.12
C HIS A 172 5.40 -15.70 1.03
N ILE A 173 4.67 -16.36 1.93
CA ILE A 173 4.12 -15.73 3.13
C ILE A 173 5.26 -15.21 4.00
N ILE A 174 5.10 -13.98 4.51
CA ILE A 174 6.03 -13.37 5.46
C ILE A 174 5.53 -13.61 6.88
N GLU A 175 6.43 -14.07 7.79
CA GLU A 175 6.04 -14.45 9.15
C GLU A 175 5.57 -13.26 10.00
N GLU A 176 6.11 -12.07 9.77
CA GLU A 176 5.70 -10.86 10.47
C GLU A 176 4.62 -10.13 9.68
N THR A 177 3.44 -10.00 10.29
CA THR A 177 2.37 -9.16 9.75
C THR A 177 2.81 -7.70 9.81
N PRO A 178 3.07 -7.06 8.67
CA PRO A 178 3.65 -5.72 8.63
C PRO A 178 2.72 -4.63 9.15
#